data_38ec60cbf58449b5d947c6455ce26517
#
_entry.id   38ec60cbf58449b5d947c6455ce26517
#
_cell.length_a   1.000
_cell.length_b   1.000
_cell.length_c   1.000
_cell.angle_alpha   90.00
_cell.angle_beta   90.00
_cell.angle_gamma   90.00
#
_symmetry.space_group_name_H-M   'P 1'
#
loop_
_entity.id
_entity.type
_entity.pdbx_description
1 polymer ?
#
loop_
_entity_poly.entity_id
_entity_poly.type
_entity_poly.pdbx_seq_one_letter_code
_entity_poly.pdbx_strand_id
1 'polypeptide(L)'
;MKNSRILIIDDNKSVLSALELLLQPFCEEVVTSPNPNRIPSLLETRYFDAILLDMNFSAGINTGNEGLYWLKRILEHDANHSVIMITAYGDVELAVRAVKEGAFDFVLKPWENSKLL
;
A
#
# COMPACT_ATOMS: atom_id res chain seq x y z
N MET A 1 -17.11 -3.20 1.87
CA MET A 1 -15.92 -3.61 1.10
C MET A 1 -16.11 -4.85 0.23
N LYS A 2 -17.28 -5.47 0.22
CA LYS A 2 -17.47 -6.71 -0.54
C LYS A 2 -17.20 -6.60 -2.04
N ASN A 3 -17.43 -5.44 -2.63
CA ASN A 3 -17.21 -5.23 -4.06
C ASN A 3 -15.95 -4.45 -4.36
N SER A 4 -15.05 -4.36 -3.39
CA SER A 4 -13.82 -3.60 -3.52
C SER A 4 -12.69 -4.44 -4.10
N ARG A 5 -11.85 -3.79 -4.89
CA ARG A 5 -10.60 -4.36 -5.42
C ARG A 5 -9.45 -3.67 -4.74
N ILE A 6 -8.57 -4.46 -4.13
CA ILE A 6 -7.47 -3.96 -3.34
C ILE A 6 -6.15 -4.43 -3.96
N LEU A 7 -5.20 -3.52 -4.09
CA LEU A 7 -3.84 -3.84 -4.51
C LEU A 7 -2.92 -3.69 -3.30
N ILE A 8 -2.07 -4.67 -3.05
CA ILE A 8 -1.12 -4.66 -1.95
C ILE A 8 0.29 -4.81 -2.51
N ILE A 9 1.14 -3.83 -2.23
CA ILE A 9 2.53 -3.80 -2.68
C ILE A 9 3.45 -3.79 -1.48
N ASP A 10 4.19 -4.86 -1.28
CA ASP A 10 5.16 -5.00 -0.18
C ASP A 10 6.16 -6.06 -0.59
N ASP A 11 7.46 -5.81 -0.42
CA ASP A 11 8.49 -6.76 -0.80
C ASP A 11 8.61 -7.94 0.16
N ASN A 12 7.96 -7.87 1.31
CA ASN A 12 7.92 -8.97 2.26
C ASN A 12 6.74 -9.90 1.96
N LYS A 13 7.02 -11.09 1.46
CA LYS A 13 5.99 -12.04 1.05
C LYS A 13 5.11 -12.50 2.21
N SER A 14 5.66 -12.56 3.42
CA SER A 14 4.86 -12.91 4.60
C SER A 14 3.81 -11.85 4.91
N VAL A 15 4.15 -10.58 4.73
CA VAL A 15 3.21 -9.48 4.91
C VAL A 15 2.12 -9.56 3.85
N LEU A 16 2.49 -9.80 2.59
CA LEU A 16 1.51 -9.96 1.51
C LEU A 16 0.52 -11.08 1.81
N SER A 17 1.02 -12.23 2.23
CA SER A 17 0.16 -13.37 2.54
C SER A 17 -0.77 -13.10 3.70
N ALA A 18 -0.26 -12.46 4.77
CA ALA A 18 -1.05 -12.14 5.95
C ALA A 18 -2.17 -11.15 5.60
N LEU A 19 -1.87 -10.11 4.85
CA LEU A 19 -2.87 -9.13 4.44
C LEU A 19 -3.89 -9.73 3.49
N GLU A 20 -3.46 -10.56 2.57
CA GLU A 20 -4.38 -11.23 1.64
C GLU A 20 -5.38 -12.10 2.41
N LEU A 21 -4.89 -12.92 3.35
CA LEU A 21 -5.77 -13.76 4.16
C LEU A 21 -6.75 -12.93 5.00
N LEU A 22 -6.29 -11.82 5.54
CA LEU A 22 -7.13 -10.96 6.36
C LEU A 22 -8.22 -10.27 5.54
N LEU A 23 -7.89 -9.77 4.35
CA LEU A 23 -8.79 -8.92 3.58
C LEU A 23 -9.65 -9.67 2.56
N GLN A 24 -9.19 -10.84 2.10
CA GLN A 24 -9.87 -11.59 1.06
C GLN A 24 -11.36 -11.83 1.33
N PRO A 25 -11.80 -12.20 2.56
CA PRO A 25 -13.23 -12.40 2.81
C PRO A 25 -14.08 -11.16 2.68
N PHE A 26 -13.47 -9.97 2.72
CA PHE A 26 -14.19 -8.69 2.72
C PHE A 26 -14.10 -7.96 1.39
N CYS A 27 -13.36 -8.48 0.43
CA CYS A 27 -13.10 -7.81 -0.84
C CYS A 27 -13.46 -8.70 -2.01
N GLU A 28 -13.84 -8.10 -3.11
CA GLU A 28 -14.09 -8.83 -4.35
C GLU A 28 -12.80 -9.44 -4.90
N GLU A 29 -11.73 -8.67 -4.87
CA GLU A 29 -10.43 -9.11 -5.38
C GLU A 29 -9.31 -8.49 -4.57
N VAL A 30 -8.31 -9.30 -4.23
CA VAL A 30 -7.07 -8.81 -3.61
C VAL A 30 -5.92 -9.24 -4.51
N VAL A 31 -5.19 -8.25 -5.03
CA VAL A 31 -4.03 -8.47 -5.88
C VAL A 31 -2.79 -8.10 -5.09
N THR A 32 -1.78 -8.96 -5.07
CA THR A 32 -0.54 -8.70 -4.34
C THR A 32 0.64 -8.68 -5.31
N SER A 33 1.63 -7.85 -5.01
CA SER A 33 2.88 -7.84 -5.77
C SER A 33 4.04 -7.51 -4.85
N PRO A 34 5.13 -8.29 -4.87
CA PRO A 34 6.33 -7.97 -4.13
C PRO A 34 7.21 -6.95 -4.83
N ASN A 35 6.87 -6.56 -6.05
CA ASN A 35 7.70 -5.68 -6.86
C ASN A 35 6.92 -4.40 -7.22
N PRO A 36 7.33 -3.22 -6.71
CA PRO A 36 6.62 -1.98 -7.00
C PRO A 36 6.73 -1.56 -8.47
N ASN A 37 7.71 -2.09 -9.21
CA ASN A 37 7.85 -1.77 -10.63
C ASN A 37 6.68 -2.25 -11.46
N ARG A 38 5.85 -3.12 -10.94
CA ARG A 38 4.63 -3.58 -11.62
C ARG A 38 3.44 -2.65 -11.45
N ILE A 39 3.56 -1.64 -10.59
CA ILE A 39 2.45 -0.72 -10.32
C ILE A 39 1.93 -0.06 -11.59
N PRO A 40 2.76 0.53 -12.46
CA PRO A 40 2.23 1.19 -13.65
C PRO A 40 1.39 0.26 -14.54
N SER A 41 1.86 -0.95 -14.80
CA SER A 41 1.11 -1.87 -15.66
C SER A 41 -0.16 -2.36 -15.00
N LEU A 42 -0.16 -2.57 -13.68
CA LEU A 42 -1.35 -2.96 -12.96
C LEU A 42 -2.42 -1.87 -12.99
N LEU A 43 -2.02 -0.61 -12.84
CA LEU A 43 -2.96 0.51 -12.88
C LEU A 43 -3.51 0.77 -14.29
N GLU A 44 -2.77 0.42 -15.34
CA GLU A 44 -3.25 0.55 -16.70
C GLU A 44 -4.32 -0.48 -17.07
N THR A 45 -4.28 -1.65 -16.44
CA THR A 45 -5.15 -2.76 -16.81
C THR A 45 -6.34 -2.93 -15.86
N ARG A 46 -6.26 -2.37 -14.66
CA ARG A 46 -7.28 -2.56 -13.61
C ARG A 46 -7.49 -1.30 -12.80
N TYR A 47 -8.71 -1.15 -12.28
CA TYR A 47 -9.01 -0.14 -11.28
C TYR A 47 -8.98 -0.78 -9.89
N PHE A 48 -8.38 -0.08 -8.93
CA PHE A 48 -8.36 -0.51 -7.53
C PHE A 48 -9.01 0.55 -6.65
N ASP A 49 -9.88 0.10 -5.75
CA ASP A 49 -10.56 1.00 -4.82
C ASP A 49 -9.61 1.49 -3.73
N ALA A 50 -8.62 0.68 -3.38
CA ALA A 50 -7.60 1.06 -2.42
C ALA A 50 -6.28 0.36 -2.77
N ILE A 51 -5.18 1.03 -2.43
CA ILE A 51 -3.83 0.50 -2.65
C ILE A 51 -3.09 0.56 -1.33
N LEU A 52 -2.64 -0.59 -0.83
CA LEU A 52 -1.78 -0.68 0.33
C LEU A 52 -0.34 -0.71 -0.16
N LEU A 53 0.45 0.28 0.22
CA LEU A 53 1.80 0.48 -0.30
C LEU A 53 2.81 0.53 0.84
N ASP A 54 3.78 -0.38 0.79
CA ASP A 54 4.87 -0.38 1.76
C ASP A 54 5.71 0.89 1.61
N MET A 55 6.19 1.41 2.73
CA MET A 55 7.00 2.61 2.74
C MET A 55 8.43 2.34 2.25
N ASN A 56 8.97 1.16 2.51
CA ASN A 56 10.35 0.81 2.21
C ASN A 56 10.43 -0.51 1.47
N PHE A 57 11.07 -0.51 0.29
CA PHE A 57 11.21 -1.70 -0.55
C PHE A 57 12.61 -2.27 -0.60
N SER A 58 13.62 -1.51 -0.19
CA SER A 58 15.00 -1.99 -0.22
C SER A 58 15.39 -2.57 1.13
N ALA A 59 15.81 -3.83 1.14
CA ALA A 59 16.29 -4.48 2.36
C ALA A 59 17.46 -3.70 2.95
N GLY A 60 17.37 -3.35 4.22
CA GLY A 60 18.44 -2.66 4.94
C GLY A 60 18.53 -1.16 4.71
N ILE A 61 17.70 -0.60 3.85
CA ILE A 61 17.68 0.84 3.59
C ILE A 61 16.27 1.35 3.92
N ASN A 62 16.13 2.00 5.06
CA ASN A 62 14.85 2.49 5.56
C ASN A 62 14.72 4.00 5.43
N THR A 63 14.86 4.51 4.21
CA THR A 63 14.74 5.93 3.95
C THR A 63 13.31 6.39 3.74
N GLY A 64 12.41 5.48 3.38
CA GLY A 64 11.04 5.82 3.03
C GLY A 64 10.88 6.50 1.68
N ASN A 65 11.99 6.81 1.01
CA ASN A 65 11.93 7.54 -0.27
C ASN A 65 11.26 6.72 -1.37
N GLU A 66 11.42 5.40 -1.35
CA GLU A 66 10.81 4.55 -2.36
C GLU A 66 9.28 4.54 -2.24
N GLY A 67 8.76 4.44 -1.02
CA GLY A 67 7.32 4.51 -0.80
C GLY A 67 6.75 5.83 -1.25
N LEU A 68 7.42 6.93 -0.92
CA LEU A 68 6.99 8.27 -1.35
C LEU A 68 7.05 8.42 -2.86
N TYR A 69 8.08 7.87 -3.51
CA TYR A 69 8.21 7.89 -4.95
C TYR A 69 7.03 7.20 -5.62
N TRP A 70 6.68 5.99 -5.17
CA TRP A 70 5.59 5.24 -5.77
C TRP A 70 4.22 5.85 -5.44
N LEU A 71 4.07 6.43 -4.26
CA LEU A 71 2.87 7.19 -3.93
C LEU A 71 2.64 8.30 -4.96
N LYS A 72 3.68 9.06 -5.24
CA LYS A 72 3.60 10.14 -6.20
C LYS A 72 3.22 9.62 -7.59
N ARG A 73 3.84 8.51 -8.02
CA ARG A 73 3.55 7.91 -9.32
C ARG A 73 2.10 7.43 -9.42
N ILE A 74 1.58 6.83 -8.36
CA ILE A 74 0.19 6.39 -8.33
C ILE A 74 -0.75 7.58 -8.46
N LEU A 75 -0.50 8.64 -7.70
CA LEU A 75 -1.35 9.82 -7.71
C LEU A 75 -1.23 10.61 -9.02
N GLU A 76 -0.09 10.54 -9.69
CA GLU A 76 0.05 11.11 -11.03
C GLU A 76 -0.82 10.37 -12.05
N HIS A 77 -0.98 9.06 -11.87
CA HIS A 77 -1.83 8.27 -12.73
C HIS A 77 -3.31 8.63 -12.53
N ASP A 78 -3.73 8.74 -11.27
CA ASP A 78 -5.08 9.17 -10.90
C ASP A 78 -5.05 9.70 -9.46
N ALA A 79 -5.29 10.99 -9.31
CA ALA A 79 -5.26 11.65 -8.00
C ALA A 79 -6.37 11.16 -7.05
N ASN A 80 -7.36 10.44 -7.57
CA ASN A 80 -8.47 9.93 -6.77
C ASN A 80 -8.18 8.55 -6.15
N HIS A 81 -7.01 7.95 -6.42
CA HIS A 81 -6.65 6.70 -5.78
C HIS A 81 -6.53 6.86 -4.27
N SER A 82 -7.11 5.91 -3.54
CA SER A 82 -6.95 5.85 -2.09
C SER A 82 -5.72 5.01 -1.78
N VAL A 83 -4.63 5.65 -1.40
CA VAL A 83 -3.37 4.98 -1.07
C VAL A 83 -3.18 4.97 0.43
N ILE A 84 -3.02 3.79 1.01
CA ILE A 84 -2.78 3.61 2.44
C ILE A 84 -1.35 3.11 2.59
N MET A 85 -0.51 3.89 3.28
CA MET A 85 0.88 3.53 3.48
C MET A 85 1.01 2.53 4.61
N ILE A 86 1.87 1.53 4.42
CA ILE A 86 2.22 0.57 5.47
C ILE A 86 3.64 0.90 5.91
N THR A 87 3.82 1.20 7.19
CA THR A 87 5.10 1.68 7.68
C THR A 87 5.50 1.00 8.98
N ALA A 88 6.81 0.92 9.22
CA ALA A 88 7.34 0.42 10.47
C ALA A 88 7.12 1.44 11.60
N TYR A 89 7.15 0.96 12.83
CA TYR A 89 6.85 1.77 14.00
C TYR A 89 7.76 3.01 14.12
N GLY A 90 9.02 2.91 13.67
CA GLY A 90 9.95 4.02 13.75
C GLY A 90 9.83 5.06 12.65
N ASP A 91 8.92 4.87 11.69
CA ASP A 91 8.84 5.72 10.50
C ASP A 91 7.59 6.60 10.47
N VAL A 92 7.07 6.97 11.65
CA VAL A 92 5.83 7.75 11.74
C VAL A 92 5.95 9.11 11.05
N GLU A 93 7.10 9.75 11.13
CA GLU A 93 7.31 11.04 10.46
C GLU A 93 7.18 10.93 8.94
N LEU A 94 7.71 9.84 8.37
CA LEU A 94 7.59 9.59 6.94
C LEU A 94 6.13 9.30 6.55
N ALA A 95 5.40 8.59 7.41
CA ALA A 95 3.99 8.32 7.18
C ALA A 95 3.17 9.61 7.19
N VAL A 96 3.44 10.49 8.13
CA VAL A 96 2.76 11.80 8.18
C VAL A 96 3.06 12.59 6.91
N ARG A 97 4.31 12.58 6.46
CA ARG A 97 4.69 13.24 5.22
C ARG A 97 3.92 12.65 4.02
N ALA A 98 3.78 11.33 3.96
CA ALA A 98 3.03 10.69 2.89
C ALA A 98 1.58 11.17 2.85
N VAL A 99 0.94 11.28 4.00
CA VAL A 99 -0.44 11.79 4.08
C VAL A 99 -0.51 13.22 3.55
N LYS A 100 0.46 14.06 3.92
CA LYS A 100 0.53 15.44 3.41
C LYS A 100 0.74 15.50 1.91
N GLU A 101 1.37 14.48 1.33
CA GLU A 101 1.62 14.41 -0.10
C GLU A 101 0.51 13.68 -0.88
N GLY A 102 -0.57 13.30 -0.20
CA GLY A 102 -1.75 12.78 -0.87
C GLY A 102 -2.19 11.38 -0.50
N ALA A 103 -1.46 10.66 0.36
CA ALA A 103 -1.91 9.37 0.84
C ALA A 103 -3.17 9.55 1.69
N PHE A 104 -4.07 8.58 1.58
CA PHE A 104 -5.31 8.64 2.34
C PHE A 104 -5.08 8.45 3.84
N ASP A 105 -4.21 7.51 4.20
CA ASP A 105 -3.92 7.20 5.60
C ASP A 105 -2.65 6.35 5.66
N PHE A 106 -2.29 5.90 6.85
CA PHE A 106 -1.20 4.94 7.04
C PHE A 106 -1.56 3.94 8.15
N VAL A 107 -0.88 2.79 8.13
CA VAL A 107 -1.03 1.72 9.11
C VAL A 107 0.36 1.31 9.56
N LEU A 108 0.54 1.17 10.87
CA LEU A 108 1.82 0.74 11.45
C LEU A 108 1.93 -0.78 11.48
N LYS A 109 3.12 -1.30 11.28
CA LYS A 109 3.45 -2.72 11.46
C LYS A 109 3.94 -2.93 12.90
N PRO A 110 3.40 -3.90 13.64
CA PRO A 110 2.23 -4.71 13.30
C PRO A 110 0.94 -3.91 13.39
N TRP A 111 -0.01 -4.21 12.53
CA TRP A 111 -1.28 -3.49 12.49
C TRP A 111 -2.31 -4.09 13.41
N GLU A 112 -3.35 -3.32 13.69
CA GLU A 112 -4.55 -3.83 14.32
C GLU A 112 -5.56 -4.17 13.22
N ASN A 113 -6.13 -5.38 13.29
CA ASN A 113 -7.04 -5.84 12.24
C ASN A 113 -8.25 -4.90 12.07
N SER A 114 -8.74 -4.35 13.15
CA SER A 114 -9.88 -3.44 13.11
C SER A 114 -9.60 -2.18 12.30
N LYS A 115 -8.36 -1.73 12.27
CA LYS A 115 -7.99 -0.55 11.50
C LYS A 115 -8.01 -0.83 9.99
N LEU A 116 -7.63 -2.03 9.58
CA LEU A 116 -7.62 -2.41 8.17
C LEU A 116 -9.02 -2.72 7.64
N LEU A 117 -9.86 -3.26 8.48
CA LEU A 117 -11.22 -3.63 8.11
C LEU A 117 -12.17 -2.44 8.22
#